data_56abb6de80ab200013f3a0f6da153dc4
#
_entry.id   56abb6de80ab200013f3a0f6da153dc4
#
_cell.length_a   1.000
_cell.length_b   1.000
_cell.length_c   1.000
_cell.angle_alpha   90.00
_cell.angle_beta   90.00
_cell.angle_gamma   90.00
#
_symmetry.space_group_name_H-M   'P 1'
#
loop_
_entity.id
_entity.type
_entity.pdbx_description
1 polymer ?
#
loop_
_entity_poly.entity_id
_entity_poly.type
_entity_poly.pdbx_seq_one_letter_code
_entity_poly.pdbx_strand_id
1 'polypeptide(L)'
;MTSPGMNTQLDRAHIRTVISSYGDGHNDAPRGDALRVDTRPLRNPPEDPAVREYMLHSNGLDPRVRDYVLSNPRTEPLIQRSLKRALALLAVAADGRRVDIHVLCGGGKHRSVVVAEELAARLQDAGVGVETEHLHIDRPILT
;
A
#
# COMPACT_ATOMS: atom_id res chain seq x y z
N MET A 1 14.96 -29.96 -1.51
CA MET A 1 14.52 -28.93 -2.46
C MET A 1 13.00 -28.86 -2.42
N THR A 2 12.46 -27.69 -2.07
CA THR A 2 11.02 -27.51 -1.99
C THR A 2 10.43 -27.21 -3.37
N SER A 3 9.29 -27.81 -3.68
CA SER A 3 8.57 -27.51 -4.93
C SER A 3 7.95 -26.11 -4.87
N PRO A 4 7.71 -25.47 -6.02
CA PRO A 4 7.05 -24.16 -6.03
C PRO A 4 5.70 -24.14 -5.30
N GLY A 5 4.92 -25.22 -5.39
CA GLY A 5 3.65 -25.33 -4.68
C GLY A 5 3.79 -25.35 -3.17
N MET A 6 4.82 -26.03 -2.66
CA MET A 6 5.12 -26.05 -1.23
C MET A 6 5.56 -24.68 -0.74
N ASN A 7 6.39 -23.97 -1.53
CA ASN A 7 6.83 -22.63 -1.18
C ASN A 7 5.64 -21.68 -1.07
N THR A 8 4.68 -21.76 -2.00
CA THR A 8 3.48 -20.93 -1.97
C THR A 8 2.65 -21.18 -0.71
N GLN A 9 2.50 -22.46 -0.32
CA GLN A 9 1.78 -22.81 0.92
C GLN A 9 2.50 -22.30 2.17
N LEU A 10 3.84 -22.47 2.21
CA LEU A 10 4.64 -21.98 3.33
C LEU A 10 4.55 -20.46 3.44
N ASP A 11 4.61 -19.74 2.31
CA ASP A 11 4.49 -18.29 2.29
C ASP A 11 3.14 -17.85 2.86
N ARG A 12 2.05 -18.51 2.48
CA ARG A 12 0.72 -18.23 3.04
C ARG A 12 0.65 -18.49 4.54
N ALA A 13 1.26 -19.60 5.00
CA ALA A 13 1.30 -19.94 6.42
C ALA A 13 2.13 -18.94 7.24
N HIS A 14 3.02 -18.21 6.57
CA HIS A 14 3.93 -17.27 7.22
C HIS A 14 3.62 -15.81 6.90
N ILE A 15 2.38 -15.49 6.52
CA ILE A 15 1.97 -14.09 6.34
C ILE A 15 2.03 -13.39 7.67
N ARG A 16 2.85 -12.35 7.74
CA ARG A 16 3.07 -11.55 8.93
C ARG A 16 2.44 -10.15 8.81
N THR A 17 2.11 -9.73 7.59
CA THR A 17 1.57 -8.40 7.34
C THR A 17 0.50 -8.48 6.27
N VAL A 18 -0.64 -7.87 6.53
CA VAL A 18 -1.66 -7.58 5.52
C VAL A 18 -1.69 -6.07 5.33
N ILE A 19 -1.48 -5.63 4.10
CA ILE A 19 -1.53 -4.20 3.75
C ILE A 19 -2.84 -3.94 3.03
N SER A 20 -3.66 -3.08 3.60
CA SER A 20 -4.96 -2.71 3.03
C SER A 20 -4.93 -1.25 2.61
N SER A 21 -5.07 -0.97 1.31
CA SER A 21 -5.25 0.40 0.84
C SER A 21 -6.72 0.76 0.79
N TYR A 22 -7.05 2.01 1.08
CA TYR A 22 -8.44 2.46 1.08
C TYR A 22 -8.56 3.97 0.86
N GLY A 23 -9.78 4.40 0.55
CA GLY A 23 -10.12 5.81 0.42
C GLY A 23 -10.93 6.28 1.61
N ASP A 24 -10.39 7.25 2.34
CA ASP A 24 -11.04 7.78 3.54
C ASP A 24 -12.42 8.38 3.22
N GLY A 25 -12.59 8.95 2.02
CA GLY A 25 -13.85 9.54 1.60
C GLY A 25 -15.00 8.56 1.38
N HIS A 26 -14.73 7.25 1.33
CA HIS A 26 -15.78 6.22 1.18
C HIS A 26 -16.43 5.83 2.50
N ASN A 27 -15.93 6.30 3.64
CA ASN A 27 -16.45 5.98 4.98
C ASN A 27 -16.53 4.47 5.26
N ASP A 28 -15.58 3.72 4.73
CA ASP A 28 -15.53 2.26 4.81
C ASP A 28 -14.09 1.83 5.05
N ALA A 29 -13.49 2.37 6.12
CA ALA A 29 -12.11 2.05 6.49
C ALA A 29 -12.01 0.62 7.00
N PRO A 30 -10.89 -0.07 6.75
CA PRO A 30 -10.66 -1.39 7.33
C PRO A 30 -10.62 -1.31 8.86
N ARG A 31 -11.09 -2.38 9.49
CA ARG A 31 -11.18 -2.47 10.95
C ARG A 31 -9.93 -3.10 11.54
N GLY A 32 -9.78 -2.93 12.84
CA GLY A 32 -8.72 -3.52 13.63
C GLY A 32 -7.55 -2.58 13.86
N ASP A 33 -6.65 -2.99 14.73
CA ASP A 33 -5.44 -2.25 15.02
C ASP A 33 -4.44 -2.43 13.87
N ALA A 34 -3.90 -1.32 13.39
CA ALA A 34 -2.95 -1.35 12.30
C ALA A 34 -2.03 -0.14 12.36
N LEU A 35 -0.87 -0.28 11.74
CA LEU A 35 -0.04 0.88 11.42
C LEU A 35 -0.76 1.68 10.32
N ARG A 36 -1.07 2.92 10.61
CA ARG A 36 -1.78 3.78 9.68
C ARG A 36 -0.78 4.62 8.88
N VAL A 37 -0.90 4.56 7.56
CA VAL A 37 -0.06 5.34 6.64
C VAL A 37 -0.96 6.27 5.85
N ASP A 38 -0.86 7.57 6.12
CA ASP A 38 -1.69 8.59 5.48
C ASP A 38 -0.94 9.19 4.30
N THR A 39 -1.44 8.94 3.09
CA THR A 39 -0.82 9.46 1.87
C THR A 39 -1.48 10.74 1.36
N ARG A 40 -2.47 11.30 2.08
CA ARG A 40 -3.12 12.55 1.68
C ARG A 40 -2.15 13.72 1.54
N PRO A 41 -1.09 13.84 2.38
CA PRO A 41 -0.08 14.89 2.18
C PRO A 41 0.71 14.78 0.88
N LEU A 42 0.63 13.66 0.17
CA LEU A 42 1.29 13.48 -1.13
C LEU A 42 0.48 14.08 -2.29
N ARG A 43 -0.60 14.77 -2.01
CA ARG A 43 -1.45 15.35 -3.05
C ARG A 43 -0.64 16.36 -3.87
N ASN A 44 -0.48 16.05 -5.13
CA ASN A 44 0.22 16.88 -6.10
C ASN A 44 -0.43 16.64 -7.48
N PRO A 45 -1.62 17.25 -7.72
CA PRO A 45 -2.32 17.04 -8.98
C PRO A 45 -1.45 17.44 -10.16
N PRO A 46 -1.44 16.67 -11.27
CA PRO A 46 -0.69 17.04 -12.45
C PRO A 46 -1.15 18.38 -13.01
N GLU A 47 -0.23 19.22 -13.43
CA GLU A 47 -0.54 20.48 -14.09
C GLU A 47 -1.05 20.26 -15.52
N ASP A 48 -0.50 19.25 -16.19
CA ASP A 48 -0.90 18.88 -17.55
C ASP A 48 -2.31 18.29 -17.57
N PRO A 49 -3.28 18.91 -18.27
CA PRO A 49 -4.64 18.37 -18.35
C PRO A 49 -4.72 16.97 -18.94
N ALA A 50 -3.83 16.60 -19.86
CA ALA A 50 -3.81 15.26 -20.45
C ALA A 50 -3.40 14.21 -19.43
N VAL A 51 -2.44 14.52 -18.56
CA VAL A 51 -2.01 13.62 -17.47
C VAL A 51 -3.12 13.48 -16.45
N ARG A 52 -3.78 14.59 -16.10
CA ARG A 52 -4.93 14.53 -15.18
C ARG A 52 -6.04 13.65 -15.73
N GLU A 53 -6.37 13.80 -16.99
CA GLU A 53 -7.39 12.97 -17.64
C GLU A 53 -7.00 11.51 -17.64
N TYR A 54 -5.74 11.19 -17.95
CA TYR A 54 -5.23 9.83 -17.89
C TYR A 54 -5.41 9.23 -16.49
N MET A 55 -5.08 9.98 -15.45
CA MET A 55 -5.16 9.50 -14.07
C MET A 55 -6.62 9.26 -13.62
N LEU A 56 -7.58 10.02 -14.16
CA LEU A 56 -9.00 9.81 -13.86
C LEU A 56 -9.48 8.42 -14.30
N HIS A 57 -8.89 7.87 -15.36
CA HIS A 57 -9.27 6.57 -15.93
C HIS A 57 -8.30 5.44 -15.58
N SER A 58 -7.39 5.66 -14.65
CA SER A 58 -6.40 4.68 -14.22
C SER A 58 -6.31 4.61 -12.70
N ASN A 59 -5.48 3.71 -12.19
CA ASN A 59 -5.30 3.54 -10.76
C ASN A 59 -3.82 3.32 -10.43
N GLY A 60 -3.51 3.11 -9.16
CA GLY A 60 -2.12 2.97 -8.69
C GLY A 60 -1.39 1.71 -9.14
N LEU A 61 -2.08 0.77 -9.80
CA LEU A 61 -1.41 -0.38 -10.43
C LEU A 61 -0.88 -0.04 -11.81
N ASP A 62 -1.29 1.08 -12.38
CA ASP A 62 -0.78 1.56 -13.67
C ASP A 62 0.64 2.11 -13.48
N PRO A 63 1.62 1.67 -14.32
CA PRO A 63 3.01 2.13 -14.17
C PRO A 63 3.20 3.64 -14.28
N ARG A 64 2.39 4.33 -15.09
CA ARG A 64 2.49 5.80 -15.21
C ARG A 64 2.00 6.50 -13.96
N VAL A 65 0.92 5.98 -13.35
CA VAL A 65 0.43 6.51 -12.06
C VAL A 65 1.47 6.26 -10.99
N ARG A 66 2.04 5.06 -10.95
CA ARG A 66 3.09 4.72 -10.01
C ARG A 66 4.28 5.67 -10.13
N ASP A 67 4.79 5.87 -11.33
CA ASP A 67 5.93 6.77 -11.56
C ASP A 67 5.61 8.20 -11.14
N TYR A 68 4.41 8.66 -11.41
CA TYR A 68 3.97 10.00 -11.01
C TYR A 68 3.96 10.15 -9.48
N VAL A 69 3.37 9.20 -8.76
CA VAL A 69 3.31 9.25 -7.30
C VAL A 69 4.72 9.15 -6.70
N LEU A 70 5.55 8.24 -7.21
CA LEU A 70 6.91 8.06 -6.70
C LEU A 70 7.83 9.25 -7.02
N SER A 71 7.51 10.06 -8.02
CA SER A 71 8.30 11.25 -8.34
C SER A 71 8.06 12.41 -7.37
N ASN A 72 7.01 12.35 -6.56
CA ASN A 72 6.77 13.36 -5.54
C ASN A 72 7.86 13.24 -4.46
N PRO A 73 8.58 14.34 -4.16
CA PRO A 73 9.71 14.28 -3.20
C PRO A 73 9.32 13.87 -1.78
N ARG A 74 8.04 13.94 -1.43
CA ARG A 74 7.54 13.52 -0.11
C ARG A 74 7.26 12.02 -0.02
N THR A 75 7.17 11.33 -1.16
CA THR A 75 6.76 9.92 -1.19
C THR A 75 7.84 9.02 -0.58
N GLU A 76 9.08 9.12 -1.02
CA GLU A 76 10.15 8.25 -0.53
C GLU A 76 10.37 8.38 0.98
N PRO A 77 10.45 9.59 1.56
CA PRO A 77 10.56 9.71 3.01
C PRO A 77 9.38 9.09 3.76
N LEU A 78 8.16 9.21 3.25
CA LEU A 78 6.99 8.58 3.87
C LEU A 78 7.11 7.06 3.85
N ILE A 79 7.49 6.50 2.72
CA ILE A 79 7.67 5.05 2.57
C ILE A 79 8.76 4.55 3.52
N GLN A 80 9.89 5.24 3.59
CA GLN A 80 10.99 4.85 4.47
C GLN A 80 10.59 4.87 5.94
N ARG A 81 9.91 5.93 6.38
CA ARG A 81 9.42 6.01 7.77
C ARG A 81 8.42 4.90 8.09
N SER A 82 7.51 4.63 7.17
CA SER A 82 6.49 3.61 7.34
C SER A 82 7.11 2.21 7.37
N LEU A 83 8.07 1.96 6.49
CA LEU A 83 8.80 0.69 6.45
C LEU A 83 9.56 0.46 7.77
N LYS A 84 10.27 1.48 8.24
CA LYS A 84 11.03 1.40 9.49
C LYS A 84 10.12 1.08 10.67
N ARG A 85 8.96 1.74 10.76
CA ARG A 85 7.99 1.48 11.83
C ARG A 85 7.39 0.07 11.72
N ALA A 86 7.06 -0.38 10.52
CA ALA A 86 6.53 -1.72 10.30
C ALA A 86 7.54 -2.79 10.74
N LEU A 87 8.80 -2.65 10.35
CA LEU A 87 9.85 -3.59 10.73
C LEU A 87 10.08 -3.59 12.25
N ALA A 88 10.02 -2.43 12.90
CA ALA A 88 10.16 -2.34 14.35
C ALA A 88 9.00 -3.04 15.07
N LEU A 89 7.77 -2.86 14.59
CA LEU A 89 6.60 -3.54 15.16
C LEU A 89 6.69 -5.07 14.97
N LEU A 90 7.14 -5.51 13.78
CA LEU A 90 7.33 -6.92 13.50
C LEU A 90 8.40 -7.55 14.39
N ALA A 91 9.47 -6.81 14.70
CA ALA A 91 10.56 -7.31 15.52
C ALA A 91 10.12 -7.58 16.97
N VAL A 92 9.14 -6.86 17.48
CA VAL A 92 8.64 -7.03 18.87
C VAL A 92 7.33 -7.81 18.94
N ALA A 93 6.72 -8.13 17.81
CA ALA A 93 5.49 -8.92 17.78
C ALA A 93 5.79 -10.37 18.19
N ALA A 94 4.90 -10.97 18.97
CA ALA A 94 5.01 -12.38 19.30
C ALA A 94 4.94 -13.26 18.05
N ASP A 95 5.55 -14.44 18.11
CA ASP A 95 5.55 -15.39 17.01
C ASP A 95 4.13 -15.66 16.52
N GLY A 96 3.93 -15.60 15.20
CA GLY A 96 2.65 -15.80 14.57
C GLY A 96 1.71 -14.62 14.62
N ARG A 97 2.07 -13.56 15.31
CA ARG A 97 1.26 -12.34 15.38
C ARG A 97 1.48 -11.47 14.16
N ARG A 98 0.38 -11.00 13.56
CA ARG A 98 0.44 -10.11 12.40
C ARG A 98 0.60 -8.66 12.83
N VAL A 99 1.24 -7.90 11.97
CA VAL A 99 1.22 -6.44 12.00
C VAL A 99 0.54 -5.98 10.72
N ASP A 100 -0.68 -5.47 10.85
CA ASP A 100 -1.41 -4.99 9.69
C ASP A 100 -1.07 -3.53 9.41
N ILE A 101 -1.15 -3.13 8.14
CA ILE A 101 -0.88 -1.76 7.69
C ILE A 101 -2.07 -1.27 6.89
N HIS A 102 -2.62 -0.13 7.26
CA HIS A 102 -3.70 0.52 6.55
C HIS A 102 -3.18 1.79 5.89
N VAL A 103 -3.23 1.83 4.54
CA VAL A 103 -2.71 2.94 3.74
C VAL A 103 -3.88 3.68 3.11
N LEU A 104 -4.03 4.96 3.44
CA LEU A 104 -5.18 5.73 2.98
C LEU A 104 -4.78 6.92 2.10
N CYS A 105 -5.68 7.27 1.21
CA CYS A 105 -5.74 8.56 0.53
C CYS A 105 -7.21 8.99 0.46
N GLY A 106 -7.54 10.05 -0.27
CA GLY A 106 -8.92 10.51 -0.34
C GLY A 106 -9.85 9.51 -1.01
N GLY A 107 -9.50 9.04 -2.20
CA GLY A 107 -10.34 8.17 -3.02
C GLY A 107 -9.99 6.69 -3.03
N GLY A 108 -8.78 6.32 -2.62
CA GLY A 108 -8.36 4.90 -2.55
C GLY A 108 -7.97 4.28 -3.88
N LYS A 109 -7.67 5.06 -4.91
CA LYS A 109 -7.36 4.55 -6.26
C LYS A 109 -5.90 4.76 -6.69
N HIS A 110 -5.23 5.79 -6.22
CA HIS A 110 -3.91 6.20 -6.73
C HIS A 110 -2.84 6.15 -5.65
N ARG A 111 -2.70 7.18 -4.83
CA ARG A 111 -1.60 7.32 -3.87
C ARG A 111 -1.52 6.18 -2.87
N SER A 112 -2.64 5.79 -2.26
CA SER A 112 -2.66 4.70 -1.28
C SER A 112 -2.29 3.37 -1.92
N VAL A 113 -2.76 3.12 -3.16
CA VAL A 113 -2.44 1.89 -3.89
C VAL A 113 -0.95 1.82 -4.21
N VAL A 114 -0.37 2.91 -4.72
CA VAL A 114 1.07 2.96 -5.05
C VAL A 114 1.92 2.74 -3.81
N VAL A 115 1.61 3.43 -2.71
CA VAL A 115 2.40 3.32 -1.47
C VAL A 115 2.24 1.92 -0.86
N ALA A 116 1.03 1.35 -0.88
CA ALA A 116 0.80 0.00 -0.38
C ALA A 116 1.62 -1.04 -1.17
N GLU A 117 1.63 -0.95 -2.50
CA GLU A 117 2.39 -1.86 -3.35
C GLU A 117 3.90 -1.73 -3.10
N GLU A 118 4.40 -0.51 -2.95
CA GLU A 118 5.81 -0.26 -2.70
C GLU A 118 6.24 -0.76 -1.32
N LEU A 119 5.41 -0.55 -0.29
CA LEU A 119 5.67 -1.10 1.04
C LEU A 119 5.69 -2.63 1.01
N ALA A 120 4.75 -3.23 0.29
CA ALA A 120 4.69 -4.69 0.15
C ALA A 120 5.98 -5.23 -0.47
N ALA A 121 6.45 -4.63 -1.55
CA ALA A 121 7.66 -5.05 -2.24
C ALA A 121 8.88 -4.95 -1.31
N ARG A 122 9.01 -3.87 -0.57
CA ARG A 122 10.14 -3.66 0.34
C ARG A 122 10.11 -4.59 1.55
N LEU A 123 8.93 -4.87 2.09
CA LEU A 123 8.79 -5.84 3.17
C LEU A 123 9.13 -7.25 2.68
N GLN A 124 8.69 -7.62 1.48
CA GLN A 124 9.05 -8.89 0.88
C GLN A 124 10.55 -9.01 0.67
N ASP A 125 11.21 -7.95 0.21
CA ASP A 125 12.66 -7.91 0.06
C ASP A 125 13.38 -8.09 1.40
N ALA A 126 12.76 -7.68 2.49
CA ALA A 126 13.27 -7.87 3.85
C ALA A 126 12.90 -9.25 4.44
N GLY A 127 12.31 -10.14 3.65
CA GLY A 127 11.95 -11.48 4.08
C GLY A 127 10.62 -11.62 4.81
N VAL A 128 9.77 -10.59 4.75
CA VAL A 128 8.46 -10.61 5.41
C VAL A 128 7.39 -11.15 4.46
N GLY A 129 6.58 -12.10 4.92
CA GLY A 129 5.42 -12.56 4.17
C GLY A 129 4.31 -11.52 4.21
N VAL A 130 3.86 -11.06 3.03
CA VAL A 130 2.91 -9.95 2.88
C VAL A 130 1.77 -10.34 1.97
N GLU A 131 0.55 -9.99 2.38
CA GLU A 131 -0.62 -9.93 1.49
C GLU A 131 -1.01 -8.47 1.31
N THR A 132 -1.53 -8.14 0.14
CA THR A 132 -1.97 -6.79 -0.18
C THR A 132 -3.39 -6.83 -0.71
N GLU A 133 -4.24 -5.91 -0.25
CA GLU A 133 -5.59 -5.74 -0.75
C GLU A 133 -5.89 -4.26 -0.96
N HIS A 134 -6.67 -3.96 -1.99
CA HIS A 134 -7.05 -2.58 -2.35
C HIS A 134 -8.57 -2.46 -2.30
N LEU A 135 -9.08 -1.97 -1.17
CA LEU A 135 -10.51 -2.04 -0.85
C LEU A 135 -11.39 -1.17 -1.75
N HIS A 136 -10.85 -0.06 -2.25
CA HIS A 136 -11.64 0.92 -3.00
C HIS A 136 -11.11 1.19 -4.41
N ILE A 137 -10.21 0.34 -4.91
CA ILE A 137 -9.58 0.57 -6.22
C ILE A 137 -10.59 0.59 -7.38
N ASP A 138 -11.66 -0.18 -7.26
CA ASP A 138 -12.73 -0.27 -8.28
C ASP A 138 -13.93 0.64 -7.99
N ARG A 139 -13.86 1.45 -6.93
CA ARG A 139 -14.91 2.40 -6.60
C ARG A 139 -14.87 3.61 -7.52
N PRO A 140 -16.02 4.26 -7.80
CA PRO A 140 -16.03 5.51 -8.56
C PRO A 140 -15.19 6.59 -7.89
N ILE A 141 -14.63 7.48 -8.71
CA ILE A 141 -13.90 8.65 -8.19
C ILE A 141 -14.89 9.56 -7.44
N LEU A 142 -14.49 9.97 -6.25
CA LEU A 142 -15.28 10.90 -5.43
C LEU A 142 -15.14 12.31 -5.99
N THR A 143 -16.25 12.96 -6.18
CA THR A 143 -16.33 14.34 -6.67
C THR A 143 -16.73 15.30 -5.55
#